data_4d9f3b707dd4d987ff51b468d27d31d5
#
_entry.id   4d9f3b707dd4d987ff51b468d27d31d5
#
_cell.length_a   1.000
_cell.length_b   1.000
_cell.length_c   1.000
_cell.angle_alpha   90.00
_cell.angle_beta   90.00
_cell.angle_gamma   90.00
#
_symmetry.space_group_name_H-M   'P 1'
#
loop_
_entity.id
_entity.type
_entity.pdbx_description
1 polymer ?
#
loop_
_entity_poly.entity_id
_entity_poly.type
_entity_poly.pdbx_seq_one_letter_code
_entity_poly.pdbx_strand_id
1 'polypeptide(L)'
;IIMHSAVATNLENLQLLQYSKYTDQRGITRDLTLGTWNGRTVLIDDSMPTETVEKETNSYSVYTSYVLGNGAIKFQPVPARVPYELSRDTDTGGGMEFMISRQRYAFGLEGISYERKKQATNSPTNEELADGSNWTLVNGPKVNGSGNDYVDHKAVPFARIISRG
;
A
#
# COMPACT_ATOMS: atom_id res chain seq x y z
N ILE A 1 9.34 1.73 -4.52
CA ILE A 1 8.49 2.33 -5.55
C ILE A 1 7.41 1.32 -5.89
N ILE A 2 6.17 1.74 -5.99
CA ILE A 2 5.05 0.90 -6.45
C ILE A 2 4.57 1.44 -7.79
N MET A 3 4.46 0.60 -8.80
CA MET A 3 4.06 1.01 -10.15
C MET A 3 3.28 -0.09 -10.87
N HIS A 4 2.50 0.33 -11.88
CA HIS A 4 1.79 -0.58 -12.77
C HIS A 4 2.75 -1.29 -13.73
N SER A 5 2.41 -2.52 -14.16
CA SER A 5 3.23 -3.33 -15.08
C SER A 5 3.56 -2.63 -16.40
N ALA A 6 2.63 -1.83 -16.96
CA ALA A 6 2.88 -1.06 -18.18
C ALA A 6 4.05 -0.07 -18.04
N VAL A 7 4.14 0.62 -16.88
CA VAL A 7 5.25 1.54 -16.60
C VAL A 7 6.54 0.76 -16.38
N ALA A 8 6.46 -0.37 -15.66
CA ALA A 8 7.62 -1.24 -15.42
C ALA A 8 8.19 -1.77 -16.74
N THR A 9 7.35 -2.23 -17.67
CA THR A 9 7.76 -2.71 -18.99
C THR A 9 8.46 -1.63 -19.80
N ASN A 10 7.99 -0.38 -19.75
CA ASN A 10 8.66 0.72 -20.42
C ASN A 10 10.04 1.01 -19.83
N LEU A 11 10.16 1.00 -18.50
CA LEU A 11 11.46 1.17 -17.83
C LEU A 11 12.41 0.01 -18.14
N GLU A 12 11.89 -1.19 -18.29
CA GLU A 12 12.65 -2.38 -18.68
C GLU A 12 13.17 -2.27 -20.14
N ASN A 13 12.31 -1.86 -21.07
CA ASN A 13 12.68 -1.61 -22.47
C ASN A 13 13.76 -0.52 -22.59
N LEU A 14 13.75 0.47 -21.69
CA LEU A 14 14.76 1.50 -21.59
C LEU A 14 16.02 1.05 -20.81
N GLN A 15 16.07 -0.21 -20.35
CA GLN A 15 17.16 -0.77 -19.54
C GLN A 15 17.41 0.00 -18.22
N LEU A 16 16.39 0.66 -17.71
CA LEU A 16 16.45 1.41 -16.45
C LEU A 16 16.03 0.56 -15.26
N LEU A 17 15.23 -0.48 -15.49
CA LEU A 17 14.79 -1.43 -14.47
C LEU A 17 15.69 -2.66 -14.51
N GLN A 18 16.26 -3.02 -13.36
CA GLN A 18 17.11 -4.19 -13.21
C GLN A 18 16.46 -5.17 -12.23
N TYR A 19 16.37 -6.44 -12.62
CA TYR A 19 15.92 -7.51 -11.74
C TYR A 19 17.09 -8.14 -11.00
N SER A 20 16.92 -8.37 -9.72
CA SER A 20 17.89 -9.12 -8.93
C SER A 20 17.86 -10.57 -9.35
N LYS A 21 19.04 -11.17 -9.55
CA LYS A 21 19.18 -12.57 -9.92
C LYS A 21 19.48 -13.41 -8.69
N TYR A 22 18.82 -14.53 -8.58
CA TYR A 22 19.10 -15.54 -7.58
C TYR A 22 19.64 -16.79 -8.26
N THR A 23 20.80 -17.24 -7.85
CA THR A 23 21.38 -18.50 -8.30
C THR A 23 21.23 -19.54 -7.22
N ASP A 24 20.55 -20.64 -7.52
CA ASP A 24 20.37 -21.74 -6.58
C ASP A 24 21.66 -22.57 -6.41
N GLN A 25 21.64 -23.50 -5.45
CA GLN A 25 22.81 -24.38 -5.17
C GLN A 25 23.18 -25.28 -6.37
N ARG A 26 22.31 -25.41 -7.36
CA ARG A 26 22.56 -26.18 -8.60
C ARG A 26 23.10 -25.32 -9.75
N GLY A 27 23.38 -24.03 -9.48
CA GLY A 27 23.89 -23.10 -10.48
C GLY A 27 22.82 -22.53 -11.42
N ILE A 28 21.52 -22.78 -11.17
CA ILE A 28 20.45 -22.24 -12.00
C ILE A 28 20.14 -20.81 -11.55
N THR A 29 20.32 -19.87 -12.45
CA THR A 29 20.02 -18.46 -12.20
C THR A 29 18.57 -18.16 -12.62
N ARG A 30 17.81 -17.56 -11.72
CA ARG A 30 16.42 -17.10 -11.94
C ARG A 30 16.31 -15.62 -11.60
N ASP A 31 15.56 -14.88 -12.42
CA ASP A 31 15.24 -13.51 -12.11
C ASP A 31 14.19 -13.47 -10.98
N LEU A 32 14.43 -12.62 -9.99
CA LEU A 32 13.44 -12.34 -8.95
C LEU A 32 12.40 -11.37 -9.49
N THR A 33 11.17 -11.49 -9.00
CA THR A 33 10.06 -10.58 -9.35
C THR A 33 10.23 -9.15 -8.81
N LEU A 34 11.24 -8.91 -7.97
CA LEU A 34 11.56 -7.60 -7.43
C LEU A 34 12.60 -6.93 -8.31
N GLY A 35 12.16 -5.86 -8.97
CA GLY A 35 13.04 -4.98 -9.73
C GLY A 35 13.72 -3.93 -8.84
N THR A 36 14.80 -3.36 -9.34
CA THR A 36 15.45 -2.18 -8.77
C THR A 36 15.56 -1.09 -9.81
N TRP A 37 15.14 0.11 -9.45
CA TRP A 37 15.30 1.32 -10.27
C TRP A 37 16.05 2.37 -9.46
N ASN A 38 17.19 2.80 -9.99
CA ASN A 38 18.06 3.78 -9.34
C ASN A 38 18.36 3.44 -7.86
N GLY A 39 18.67 2.16 -7.60
CA GLY A 39 18.98 1.66 -6.26
C GLY A 39 17.76 1.53 -5.31
N ARG A 40 16.54 1.69 -5.81
CA ARG A 40 15.30 1.55 -5.03
C ARG A 40 14.53 0.33 -5.48
N THR A 41 13.99 -0.42 -4.54
CA THR A 41 13.15 -1.58 -4.82
C THR A 41 11.85 -1.17 -5.50
N VAL A 42 11.49 -1.87 -6.55
CA VAL A 42 10.26 -1.66 -7.33
C VAL A 42 9.33 -2.85 -7.07
N LEU A 43 8.11 -2.53 -6.64
CA LEU A 43 7.00 -3.46 -6.55
C LEU A 43 6.05 -3.19 -7.73
N ILE A 44 5.76 -4.22 -8.51
CA ILE A 44 4.83 -4.15 -9.64
C ILE A 44 3.47 -4.62 -9.15
N ASP A 45 2.45 -3.78 -9.33
CA ASP A 45 1.08 -4.06 -8.92
C ASP A 45 0.09 -3.48 -9.94
N ASP A 46 -0.65 -4.35 -10.61
CA ASP A 46 -1.64 -3.96 -11.62
C ASP A 46 -2.94 -3.39 -11.04
N SER A 47 -3.10 -3.43 -9.73
CA SER A 47 -4.21 -2.74 -9.04
C SER A 47 -4.00 -1.24 -8.89
N MET A 48 -2.85 -0.72 -9.33
CA MET A 48 -2.54 0.71 -9.29
C MET A 48 -3.52 1.54 -10.13
N PRO A 49 -3.92 2.75 -9.66
CA PRO A 49 -4.89 3.58 -10.36
C PRO A 49 -4.44 3.94 -11.77
N THR A 50 -5.33 3.71 -12.73
CA THR A 50 -5.17 4.09 -14.13
C THR A 50 -6.29 5.02 -14.53
N GLU A 51 -5.98 6.05 -15.30
CA GLU A 51 -6.95 7.00 -15.81
C GLU A 51 -6.79 7.10 -17.32
N THR A 52 -7.93 7.20 -18.04
CA THR A 52 -7.92 7.50 -19.47
C THR A 52 -8.12 8.99 -19.65
N VAL A 53 -7.15 9.64 -20.27
CA VAL A 53 -7.22 11.07 -20.60
C VAL A 53 -7.64 11.20 -22.07
N GLU A 54 -8.80 11.81 -22.29
CA GLU A 54 -9.29 12.16 -23.62
C GLU A 54 -8.83 13.58 -23.99
N LYS A 55 -8.14 13.71 -25.09
CA LYS A 55 -7.72 15.00 -25.63
C LYS A 55 -8.05 15.08 -27.13
N GLU A 56 -9.08 15.86 -27.43
CA GLU A 56 -9.59 16.14 -28.78
C GLU A 56 -9.77 14.91 -29.68
N THR A 57 -8.73 14.40 -30.28
CA THR A 57 -8.75 13.25 -31.23
C THR A 57 -8.05 12.02 -30.70
N ASN A 58 -7.33 12.10 -29.58
CA ASN A 58 -6.54 10.99 -29.04
C ASN A 58 -6.89 10.71 -27.58
N SER A 59 -7.19 9.46 -27.28
CA SER A 59 -7.26 8.98 -25.90
C SER A 59 -5.97 8.22 -25.55
N TYR A 60 -5.49 8.42 -24.34
CA TYR A 60 -4.33 7.67 -23.83
C TYR A 60 -4.51 7.38 -22.34
N SER A 61 -3.95 6.26 -21.91
CA SER A 61 -3.96 5.88 -20.50
C SER A 61 -2.77 6.50 -19.78
N VAL A 62 -3.04 6.98 -18.57
CA VAL A 62 -2.01 7.40 -17.63
C VAL A 62 -2.04 6.50 -16.40
N TYR A 63 -0.88 6.22 -15.89
CA TYR A 63 -0.66 5.32 -14.77
C TYR A 63 -0.08 6.08 -13.59
N THR A 64 -0.60 5.79 -12.42
CA THR A 64 -0.11 6.38 -11.18
C THR A 64 0.94 5.46 -10.56
N SER A 65 2.09 6.02 -10.22
CA SER A 65 3.14 5.35 -9.46
C SER A 65 3.40 6.09 -8.16
N TYR A 66 3.71 5.36 -7.08
CA TYR A 66 4.05 5.95 -5.79
C TYR A 66 5.51 5.68 -5.43
N VAL A 67 6.20 6.73 -5.05
CA VAL A 67 7.53 6.66 -4.45
C VAL A 67 7.37 6.82 -2.95
N LEU A 68 7.81 5.82 -2.20
CA LEU A 68 7.72 5.78 -0.76
C LEU A 68 9.11 6.02 -0.17
N GLY A 69 9.22 6.98 0.73
CA GLY A 69 10.42 7.20 1.52
C GLY A 69 10.56 6.17 2.64
N ASN A 70 11.71 6.17 3.30
CA ASN A 70 11.91 5.31 4.46
C ASN A 70 10.98 5.74 5.61
N GLY A 71 10.30 4.78 6.22
CA GLY A 71 9.34 5.03 7.30
C GLY A 71 7.97 5.59 6.85
N ALA A 72 7.72 5.67 5.54
CA ALA A 72 6.44 6.14 4.98
C ALA A 72 5.25 5.34 5.48
N ILE A 73 5.39 4.02 5.54
CA ILE A 73 4.39 3.08 6.07
C ILE A 73 4.94 2.49 7.36
N LYS A 74 4.18 2.65 8.43
CA LYS A 74 4.45 2.02 9.72
C LYS A 74 3.53 0.81 9.85
N PHE A 75 4.10 -0.32 10.20
CA PHE A 75 3.37 -1.57 10.43
C PHE A 75 3.74 -2.11 11.79
N GLN A 76 2.72 -2.48 12.58
CA GLN A 76 2.93 -3.11 13.87
C GLN A 76 1.90 -4.21 14.10
N PRO A 77 2.33 -5.45 14.37
CA PRO A 77 1.43 -6.49 14.84
C PRO A 77 0.97 -6.13 16.26
N VAL A 78 -0.34 -6.23 16.48
CA VAL A 78 -0.97 -6.00 17.79
C VAL A 78 -1.41 -7.36 18.33
N PRO A 79 -0.91 -7.81 19.49
CA PRO A 79 -1.30 -9.12 20.03
C PRO A 79 -2.79 -9.16 20.32
N ALA A 80 -3.45 -10.22 19.88
CA ALA A 80 -4.82 -10.51 20.27
C ALA A 80 -4.85 -11.06 21.72
N ARG A 81 -5.86 -10.71 22.51
CA ARG A 81 -6.01 -11.22 23.88
C ARG A 81 -6.06 -12.75 23.93
N VAL A 82 -6.75 -13.36 22.94
CA VAL A 82 -6.83 -14.80 22.75
C VAL A 82 -6.48 -15.06 21.28
N PRO A 83 -5.21 -15.33 20.94
CA PRO A 83 -4.77 -15.52 19.55
C PRO A 83 -5.30 -16.80 18.92
N TYR A 84 -5.42 -17.87 19.71
CA TYR A 84 -5.92 -19.15 19.27
C TYR A 84 -6.97 -19.65 20.24
N GLU A 85 -8.06 -20.18 19.70
CA GLU A 85 -9.15 -20.75 20.49
C GLU A 85 -9.68 -21.98 19.78
N LEU A 86 -9.92 -23.05 20.55
CA LEU A 86 -10.60 -24.24 20.09
C LEU A 86 -12.04 -24.21 20.65
N SER A 87 -13.02 -24.37 19.79
CA SER A 87 -14.42 -24.48 20.16
C SER A 87 -15.00 -25.74 19.56
N ARG A 88 -15.86 -26.42 20.32
CA ARG A 88 -16.57 -27.62 19.86
C ARG A 88 -18.07 -27.37 19.94
N ASP A 89 -18.74 -27.57 18.81
CA ASP A 89 -20.19 -27.63 18.71
C ASP A 89 -20.60 -29.10 18.73
N THR A 90 -21.36 -29.49 19.75
CA THR A 90 -21.82 -30.88 19.93
C THR A 90 -23.11 -31.20 19.20
N ASP A 91 -23.88 -30.17 18.80
CA ASP A 91 -25.23 -30.31 18.30
C ASP A 91 -25.28 -30.55 16.78
N THR A 92 -24.21 -30.22 16.06
CA THR A 92 -24.17 -30.33 14.61
C THR A 92 -23.30 -31.50 14.14
N GLY A 93 -23.85 -32.41 13.35
CA GLY A 93 -23.12 -33.46 12.61
C GLY A 93 -22.34 -34.46 13.49
N GLY A 94 -22.74 -34.68 14.75
CA GLY A 94 -22.03 -35.56 15.69
C GLY A 94 -20.84 -34.91 16.38
N GLY A 95 -20.72 -33.59 16.28
CA GLY A 95 -19.68 -32.76 16.88
C GLY A 95 -18.72 -32.19 15.86
N MET A 96 -18.70 -30.88 15.72
CA MET A 96 -17.75 -30.13 14.89
C MET A 96 -16.75 -29.42 15.79
N GLU A 97 -15.48 -29.46 15.39
CA GLU A 97 -14.43 -28.69 16.07
C GLU A 97 -14.01 -27.51 15.21
N PHE A 98 -13.91 -26.34 15.83
CA PHE A 98 -13.48 -25.11 15.19
C PHE A 98 -12.20 -24.63 15.81
N MET A 99 -11.19 -24.37 14.98
CA MET A 99 -9.98 -23.66 15.38
C MET A 99 -10.09 -22.21 14.90
N ILE A 100 -10.10 -21.29 15.85
CA ILE A 100 -10.19 -19.85 15.59
C ILE A 100 -8.81 -19.24 15.78
N SER A 101 -8.28 -18.63 14.73
CA SER A 101 -7.05 -17.84 14.77
C SER A 101 -7.38 -16.36 14.60
N ARG A 102 -6.88 -15.51 15.51
CA ARG A 102 -7.09 -14.06 15.48
C ARG A 102 -5.77 -13.35 15.33
N GLN A 103 -5.68 -12.52 14.30
CA GLN A 103 -4.53 -11.67 14.03
C GLN A 103 -5.00 -10.22 13.96
N ARG A 104 -4.21 -9.31 14.51
CA ARG A 104 -4.47 -7.87 14.49
C ARG A 104 -3.21 -7.14 14.05
N TYR A 105 -3.42 -6.15 13.21
CA TYR A 105 -2.34 -5.32 12.69
C TYR A 105 -2.74 -3.86 12.78
N ALA A 106 -1.78 -3.01 13.08
CA ALA A 106 -1.91 -1.57 12.98
C ALA A 106 -1.05 -1.07 11.84
N PHE A 107 -1.64 -0.26 10.97
CA PHE A 107 -0.96 0.45 9.89
C PHE A 107 -1.03 1.94 10.15
N GLY A 108 0.05 2.63 9.89
CA GLY A 108 0.11 4.09 9.96
C GLY A 108 0.85 4.64 8.75
N LEU A 109 0.42 5.81 8.30
CA LEU A 109 1.08 6.57 7.25
C LEU A 109 1.70 7.82 7.89
N GLU A 110 2.96 8.10 7.59
CA GLU A 110 3.63 9.29 8.14
C GLU A 110 3.04 10.56 7.54
N GLY A 111 2.59 11.47 8.40
CA GLY A 111 2.00 12.75 8.00
C GLY A 111 0.54 12.71 7.56
N ILE A 112 -0.09 11.52 7.55
CA ILE A 112 -1.50 11.33 7.16
C ILE A 112 -2.22 10.60 8.28
N SER A 113 -3.40 11.09 8.66
CA SER A 113 -4.25 10.51 9.70
C SER A 113 -5.49 9.87 9.09
N TYR A 114 -5.85 8.69 9.58
CA TYR A 114 -7.11 8.02 9.26
C TYR A 114 -8.16 8.36 10.32
N GLU A 115 -9.17 9.14 9.96
CA GLU A 115 -10.14 9.72 10.90
C GLU A 115 -11.44 8.93 11.05
N ARG A 116 -11.60 7.82 10.36
CA ARG A 116 -12.76 6.92 10.46
C ARG A 116 -14.12 7.59 10.22
N LYS A 117 -14.21 8.66 9.43
CA LYS A 117 -15.44 9.44 9.24
C LYS A 117 -16.59 8.61 8.68
N LYS A 118 -16.27 7.64 7.81
CA LYS A 118 -17.24 6.76 7.14
C LYS A 118 -16.95 5.28 7.37
N GLN A 119 -16.33 4.94 8.47
CA GLN A 119 -16.05 3.54 8.83
C GLN A 119 -17.23 2.96 9.60
N ALA A 120 -17.82 1.87 9.12
CA ALA A 120 -18.98 1.22 9.72
C ALA A 120 -18.60 0.25 10.84
N THR A 121 -17.43 -0.40 10.75
CA THR A 121 -17.00 -1.45 11.70
C THR A 121 -15.65 -1.11 12.34
N ASN A 122 -15.22 -1.93 13.32
CA ASN A 122 -13.93 -1.72 13.99
C ASN A 122 -12.73 -1.92 13.08
N SER A 123 -12.86 -2.70 12.01
CA SER A 123 -11.83 -2.86 10.99
C SER A 123 -12.30 -2.24 9.69
N PRO A 124 -11.51 -1.39 9.04
CA PRO A 124 -11.91 -0.78 7.77
C PRO A 124 -11.95 -1.83 6.66
N THR A 125 -12.89 -1.68 5.74
CA THR A 125 -12.92 -2.41 4.47
C THR A 125 -11.98 -1.76 3.44
N ASN A 126 -11.73 -2.45 2.33
CA ASN A 126 -10.89 -1.90 1.26
C ASN A 126 -11.52 -0.64 0.63
N GLU A 127 -12.85 -0.61 0.50
CA GLU A 127 -13.60 0.56 0.00
C GLU A 127 -13.49 1.75 0.95
N GLU A 128 -13.58 1.51 2.26
CA GLU A 128 -13.42 2.55 3.29
C GLU A 128 -11.98 3.09 3.33
N LEU A 129 -10.98 2.24 3.10
CA LEU A 129 -9.58 2.67 2.98
C LEU A 129 -9.32 3.45 1.70
N ALA A 130 -10.02 3.14 0.61
CA ALA A 130 -9.93 3.86 -0.67
C ALA A 130 -10.66 5.21 -0.64
N ASP A 131 -11.63 5.42 0.28
CA ASP A 131 -12.35 6.68 0.39
C ASP A 131 -11.45 7.77 1.00
N GLY A 132 -11.03 8.72 0.17
CA GLY A 132 -10.18 9.84 0.58
C GLY A 132 -10.77 10.71 1.68
N SER A 133 -12.11 10.67 1.91
CA SER A 133 -12.76 11.42 2.98
C SER A 133 -12.41 10.90 4.39
N ASN A 134 -11.93 9.67 4.50
CA ASN A 134 -11.47 9.07 5.75
C ASN A 134 -10.03 9.50 6.12
N TRP A 135 -9.32 10.16 5.21
CA TRP A 135 -7.93 10.55 5.37
C TRP A 135 -7.77 12.07 5.45
N THR A 136 -6.93 12.54 6.33
CA THR A 136 -6.58 13.95 6.46
C THR A 136 -5.07 14.10 6.69
N LEU A 137 -4.52 15.24 6.28
CA LEU A 137 -3.16 15.59 6.67
C LEU A 137 -3.14 15.88 8.17
N VAL A 138 -2.10 15.38 8.83
CA VAL A 138 -1.87 15.70 10.25
C VAL A 138 -1.73 17.20 10.40
N ASN A 139 -2.47 17.77 11.36
CA ASN A 139 -2.43 19.18 11.69
C ASN A 139 -2.19 19.38 13.19
N GLY A 140 -1.70 20.55 13.55
CA GLY A 140 -1.48 20.94 14.93
C GLY A 140 -1.75 22.42 15.13
N PRO A 141 -1.83 22.89 16.39
CA PRO A 141 -2.01 24.31 16.66
C PRO A 141 -0.84 25.12 16.10
N LYS A 142 -1.14 26.26 15.50
CA LYS A 142 -0.12 27.20 15.04
C LYS A 142 0.78 27.64 16.20
N VAL A 143 2.07 27.67 15.96
CA VAL A 143 3.05 28.16 16.93
C VAL A 143 2.84 29.66 17.20
N ASN A 144 2.49 30.43 16.16
CA ASN A 144 2.22 31.88 16.25
C ASN A 144 0.92 32.17 15.50
N GLY A 145 -0.16 32.49 16.26
CA GLY A 145 -1.46 32.87 15.70
C GLY A 145 -2.60 31.92 16.06
N SER A 146 -3.79 32.22 15.54
CA SER A 146 -4.98 31.39 15.73
C SER A 146 -5.14 30.41 14.58
N GLY A 147 -5.62 29.19 14.86
CA GLY A 147 -5.88 28.13 13.88
C GLY A 147 -4.86 26.99 13.90
N ASN A 148 -4.95 26.11 12.93
CA ASN A 148 -4.08 24.94 12.78
C ASN A 148 -3.18 25.08 11.56
N ASP A 149 -1.96 24.60 11.67
CA ASP A 149 -1.04 24.38 10.55
C ASP A 149 -0.99 22.90 10.22
N TYR A 150 -1.03 22.60 8.93
CA TYR A 150 -0.81 21.25 8.43
C TYR A 150 0.70 20.96 8.39
N VAL A 151 1.02 19.69 8.53
CA VAL A 151 2.39 19.20 8.30
C VAL A 151 2.86 19.65 6.92
N ASP A 152 4.09 20.18 6.85
CA ASP A 152 4.70 20.56 5.58
C ASP A 152 4.74 19.35 4.65
N HIS A 153 4.24 19.51 3.42
CA HIS A 153 4.23 18.44 2.43
C HIS A 153 5.61 17.86 2.13
N LYS A 154 6.69 18.61 2.38
CA LYS A 154 8.07 18.10 2.28
C LYS A 154 8.45 17.11 3.38
N ALA A 155 7.73 17.12 4.50
CA ALA A 155 7.93 16.17 5.59
C ALA A 155 7.13 14.85 5.37
N VAL A 156 6.19 14.83 4.42
CA VAL A 156 5.42 13.64 4.07
C VAL A 156 6.23 12.79 3.09
N PRO A 157 6.65 11.57 3.46
CA PRO A 157 7.58 10.77 2.65
C PRO A 157 6.87 10.00 1.53
N PHE A 158 5.94 10.64 0.84
CA PHE A 158 5.20 10.08 -0.29
C PHE A 158 5.29 11.02 -1.49
N ALA A 159 5.54 10.46 -2.67
CA ALA A 159 5.44 11.19 -3.92
C ALA A 159 4.63 10.39 -4.92
N ARG A 160 3.71 11.06 -5.62
CA ARG A 160 2.92 10.50 -6.70
C ARG A 160 3.50 10.95 -8.04
N ILE A 161 3.71 10.01 -8.92
CA ILE A 161 4.15 10.24 -10.30
C ILE A 161 3.04 9.75 -11.23
N ILE A 162 2.62 10.59 -12.16
CA ILE A 162 1.66 10.24 -13.20
C ILE A 162 2.44 10.20 -14.51
N SER A 163 2.41 9.07 -15.19
CA SER A 163 3.12 8.86 -16.44
C SER A 163 2.28 8.09 -17.45
N ARG A 164 2.63 8.19 -18.72
CA ARG A 164 2.15 7.25 -19.72
C ARG A 164 2.92 5.94 -19.56
N GLY A 165 2.23 4.84 -19.71
CA GLY A 165 2.82 3.53 -19.74
C GLY A 165 3.66 3.29 -21.00
#